data_f19c69ce5d0ace7fb2b1c7dfb51e3862
#
_entry.id   f19c69ce5d0ace7fb2b1c7dfb51e3862
#
_cell.length_a   1.000
_cell.length_b   1.000
_cell.length_c   1.000
_cell.angle_alpha   90.00
_cell.angle_beta   90.00
_cell.angle_gamma   90.00
#
_symmetry.space_group_name_H-M   'P 1'
#
loop_
_entity.id
_entity.type
_entity.pdbx_description
1 polymer ?
#
loop_
_entity_poly.entity_id
_entity_poly.type
_entity_poly.pdbx_seq_one_letter_code
_entity_poly.pdbx_strand_id
1 'polypeptide(L)'
;MQTPILSLFRLRSNASPHLRSGIFMKRIVLTGGGTAGHVTPNIALMPKLRELGYDIQYIGSYDGIEKKLIEELGVPYYGISSGKLRRYFDMKNFTDPFRVVKGFFQAKSQLKKLKPDIIFSKGGFVSVPVVQAAKQVHIPVIIHESDMTPGLANKLAIPAATKVCCNFPE
;
A
#
# COMPACT_ATOMS: atom_id res chain seq x y z
N MET A 1 17.63 14.37 11.65
CA MET A 1 17.77 12.96 11.22
C MET A 1 16.73 12.68 10.14
N GLN A 2 17.13 12.49 8.89
CA GLN A 2 16.22 12.09 7.81
C GLN A 2 15.94 10.60 7.95
N THR A 3 14.67 10.23 8.09
CA THR A 3 14.28 8.81 8.13
C THR A 3 14.69 8.13 6.83
N PRO A 4 15.33 6.93 6.86
CA PRO A 4 15.82 6.23 5.68
C PRO A 4 14.73 5.94 4.63
N ILE A 5 13.48 5.88 5.03
CA ILE A 5 12.33 5.66 4.14
C ILE A 5 12.15 6.83 3.14
N LEU A 6 12.42 8.07 3.55
CA LEU A 6 12.21 9.24 2.70
C LEU A 6 13.22 9.36 1.55
N SER A 7 14.43 8.81 1.72
CA SER A 7 15.44 8.79 0.65
C SER A 7 15.02 7.89 -0.52
N LEU A 8 14.20 6.87 -0.28
CA LEU A 8 13.72 5.94 -1.30
C LEU A 8 12.73 6.58 -2.28
N PHE A 9 12.00 7.61 -1.84
CA PHE A 9 11.08 8.34 -2.70
C PHE A 9 11.79 9.32 -3.65
N ARG A 10 13.10 9.61 -3.43
CA ARG A 10 13.91 10.46 -4.32
C ARG A 10 14.54 9.72 -5.51
N LEU A 11 14.62 8.39 -5.52
CA LEU A 11 15.47 7.63 -6.45
C LEU A 11 14.93 7.43 -7.87
N ARG A 12 13.84 8.09 -8.28
CA ARG A 12 13.37 8.07 -9.68
C ARG A 12 13.06 9.46 -10.22
N SER A 13 14.04 10.37 -10.21
CA SER A 13 13.89 11.66 -10.90
C SER A 13 14.36 11.66 -12.38
N ASN A 14 14.77 10.50 -12.93
CA ASN A 14 15.33 10.40 -14.28
C ASN A 14 14.36 9.83 -15.33
N ALA A 15 13.05 9.99 -15.18
CA ALA A 15 12.11 9.78 -16.28
C ALA A 15 11.83 11.12 -16.96
N SER A 16 12.14 11.19 -18.25
CA SER A 16 12.03 12.36 -19.12
C SER A 16 10.75 13.15 -18.93
N PRO A 17 10.81 14.48 -18.82
CA PRO A 17 9.63 15.33 -18.70
C PRO A 17 8.97 15.49 -20.08
N HIS A 18 7.83 14.86 -20.30
CA HIS A 18 6.94 15.34 -21.35
C HIS A 18 6.31 16.64 -20.86
N LEU A 19 6.76 17.75 -21.46
CA LEU A 19 6.23 19.08 -21.27
C LEU A 19 4.72 19.11 -21.57
N ARG A 20 3.91 19.19 -20.54
CA ARG A 20 2.60 19.87 -20.58
C ARG A 20 2.49 20.68 -19.30
N SER A 21 2.15 21.94 -19.44
CA SER A 21 1.97 22.93 -18.37
C SER A 21 0.98 22.46 -17.30
N GLY A 22 1.49 21.89 -16.22
CA GLY A 22 0.79 21.44 -15.05
C GLY A 22 1.82 20.82 -14.12
N ILE A 23 1.81 21.20 -12.88
CA ILE A 23 2.66 20.62 -11.84
C ILE A 23 2.44 19.10 -11.88
N PHE A 24 3.43 18.34 -12.38
CA PHE A 24 3.38 16.89 -12.39
C PHE A 24 3.50 16.39 -10.94
N MET A 25 2.35 16.26 -10.29
CA MET A 25 2.29 15.61 -9.00
C MET A 25 2.48 14.10 -9.22
N LYS A 26 3.56 13.54 -8.69
CA LYS A 26 3.75 12.10 -8.64
C LYS A 26 2.64 11.49 -7.78
N ARG A 27 2.02 10.43 -8.25
CA ARG A 27 0.96 9.76 -7.52
C ARG A 27 1.49 8.60 -6.71
N ILE A 28 1.15 8.57 -5.43
CA ILE A 28 1.44 7.44 -4.55
C ILE A 28 0.15 6.80 -4.06
N VAL A 29 0.11 5.47 -4.10
CA VAL A 29 -0.93 4.70 -3.41
C VAL A 29 -0.36 4.18 -2.11
N LEU A 30 -1.01 4.51 -1.00
CA LEU A 30 -0.75 3.91 0.30
C LEU A 30 -1.70 2.74 0.52
N THR A 31 -1.22 1.66 1.13
CA THR A 31 -2.04 0.52 1.51
C THR A 31 -1.57 -0.08 2.83
N GLY A 32 -2.52 -0.63 3.55
CA GLY A 32 -2.33 -1.23 4.86
C GLY A 32 -3.63 -1.16 5.63
N GLY A 33 -3.86 -2.09 6.54
CA GLY A 33 -5.11 -2.07 7.28
C GLY A 33 -5.36 -3.32 8.11
N GLY A 34 -6.59 -3.40 8.61
CA GLY A 34 -7.01 -4.44 9.54
C GLY A 34 -6.71 -4.10 11.00
N THR A 35 -5.70 -3.29 11.29
CA THR A 35 -5.38 -2.76 12.61
C THR A 35 -4.84 -1.34 12.51
N ALA A 36 -4.96 -0.56 13.58
CA ALA A 36 -4.41 0.80 13.65
C ALA A 36 -2.89 0.82 13.41
N GLY A 37 -2.16 -0.21 13.86
CA GLY A 37 -0.71 -0.33 13.67
C GLY A 37 -0.27 -0.37 12.20
N HIS A 38 -1.14 -0.78 11.28
CA HIS A 38 -0.87 -0.74 9.84
C HIS A 38 -1.34 0.55 9.16
N VAL A 39 -2.15 1.36 9.84
CA VAL A 39 -2.72 2.60 9.28
C VAL A 39 -1.96 3.83 9.77
N THR A 40 -1.71 3.92 11.07
CA THR A 40 -1.07 5.09 11.69
C THR A 40 0.27 5.48 11.05
N PRO A 41 1.18 4.54 10.72
CA PRO A 41 2.42 4.90 10.04
C PRO A 41 2.21 5.49 8.64
N ASN A 42 1.18 5.01 7.92
CA ASN A 42 0.80 5.59 6.63
C ASN A 42 0.34 7.05 6.80
N ILE A 43 -0.50 7.30 7.83
CA ILE A 43 -0.98 8.65 8.15
C ILE A 43 0.19 9.56 8.51
N ALA A 44 1.14 9.09 9.31
CA ALA A 44 2.32 9.85 9.72
C ALA A 44 3.24 10.25 8.53
N LEU A 45 3.23 9.49 7.44
CA LEU A 45 3.98 9.82 6.23
C LEU A 45 3.29 10.87 5.35
N MET A 46 1.96 11.01 5.42
CA MET A 46 1.18 11.84 4.49
C MET A 46 1.62 13.32 4.47
N PRO A 47 1.86 14.01 5.60
CA PRO A 47 2.32 15.40 5.56
C PRO A 47 3.60 15.55 4.74
N LYS A 48 4.58 14.66 4.96
CA LYS A 48 5.86 14.72 4.25
C LYS A 48 5.74 14.35 2.77
N LEU A 49 4.86 13.42 2.43
CA LEU A 49 4.57 13.10 1.03
C LEU A 49 3.92 14.27 0.30
N ARG A 50 3.01 15.00 0.96
CA ARG A 50 2.40 16.23 0.39
C ARG A 50 3.45 17.33 0.17
N GLU A 51 4.35 17.56 1.13
CA GLU A 51 5.47 18.50 0.96
C GLU A 51 6.37 18.14 -0.23
N LEU A 52 6.54 16.83 -0.50
CA LEU A 52 7.30 16.32 -1.64
C LEU A 52 6.51 16.36 -2.96
N GLY A 53 5.28 16.88 -2.96
CA GLY A 53 4.43 17.04 -4.14
C GLY A 53 3.76 15.74 -4.61
N TYR A 54 3.49 14.79 -3.70
CA TYR A 54 2.74 13.59 -4.05
C TYR A 54 1.23 13.80 -3.97
N ASP A 55 0.52 13.34 -5.00
CA ASP A 55 -0.92 13.07 -4.96
C ASP A 55 -1.14 11.72 -4.27
N ILE A 56 -1.73 11.76 -3.07
CA ILE A 56 -1.87 10.59 -2.20
C ILE A 56 -3.24 9.96 -2.39
N GLN A 57 -3.25 8.66 -2.67
CA GLN A 57 -4.44 7.83 -2.77
C GLN A 57 -4.32 6.65 -1.79
N TYR A 58 -5.41 6.09 -1.35
CA TYR A 58 -5.39 4.95 -0.43
C TYR A 58 -6.25 3.79 -0.95
N ILE A 59 -5.69 2.57 -0.91
CA ILE A 59 -6.44 1.34 -1.17
C ILE A 59 -6.46 0.53 0.11
N GLY A 60 -7.68 0.24 0.60
CA GLY A 60 -7.91 -0.53 1.82
C GLY A 60 -9.14 -1.43 1.72
N SER A 61 -9.56 -2.03 2.83
CA SER A 61 -10.76 -2.88 2.85
C SER A 61 -12.05 -2.06 2.87
N TYR A 62 -13.18 -2.67 2.46
CA TYR A 62 -14.48 -1.99 2.52
C TYR A 62 -14.91 -1.59 3.92
N ASP A 63 -14.58 -2.42 4.92
CA ASP A 63 -15.12 -2.36 6.29
C ASP A 63 -14.01 -2.26 7.35
N GLY A 64 -12.76 -1.92 6.95
CA GLY A 64 -11.64 -1.81 7.88
C GLY A 64 -11.63 -0.48 8.62
N ILE A 65 -10.95 -0.47 9.77
CA ILE A 65 -10.70 0.75 10.57
C ILE A 65 -10.00 1.84 9.74
N GLU A 66 -9.19 1.41 8.76
CA GLU A 66 -8.45 2.30 7.87
C GLU A 66 -9.37 3.21 7.06
N LYS A 67 -10.55 2.73 6.67
CA LYS A 67 -11.49 3.52 5.85
C LYS A 67 -11.85 4.82 6.54
N LYS A 68 -12.39 4.72 7.76
CA LYS A 68 -12.79 5.89 8.54
C LYS A 68 -11.63 6.86 8.78
N LEU A 69 -10.47 6.34 9.21
CA LEU A 69 -9.31 7.16 9.53
C LEU A 69 -8.76 7.92 8.31
N ILE A 70 -8.81 7.31 7.13
CA ILE A 70 -8.28 7.91 5.91
C ILE A 70 -9.28 8.90 5.28
N GLU A 71 -10.57 8.57 5.28
CA GLU A 71 -11.63 9.45 4.79
C GLU A 71 -11.72 10.75 5.61
N GLU A 72 -11.55 10.68 6.95
CA GLU A 72 -11.50 11.85 7.84
C GLU A 72 -10.34 12.82 7.49
N LEU A 73 -9.27 12.33 6.86
CA LEU A 73 -8.13 13.14 6.40
C LEU A 73 -8.31 13.71 4.99
N GLY A 74 -9.48 13.50 4.37
CA GLY A 74 -9.79 13.95 3.01
C GLY A 74 -8.94 13.27 1.93
N VAL A 75 -8.38 12.08 2.20
CA VAL A 75 -7.61 11.31 1.22
C VAL A 75 -8.55 10.40 0.44
N PRO A 76 -8.51 10.41 -0.91
CA PRO A 76 -9.31 9.51 -1.73
C PRO A 76 -9.07 8.04 -1.35
N TYR A 77 -10.15 7.34 -1.02
CA TYR A 77 -10.13 5.97 -0.54
C TYR A 77 -10.84 5.02 -1.50
N TYR A 78 -10.20 3.89 -1.78
CA TYR A 78 -10.72 2.85 -2.67
C TYR A 78 -10.80 1.52 -1.91
N GLY A 79 -12.03 1.08 -1.65
CA GLY A 79 -12.29 -0.18 -0.98
C GLY A 79 -12.10 -1.38 -1.90
N ILE A 80 -11.49 -2.44 -1.37
CA ILE A 80 -11.39 -3.74 -2.02
C ILE A 80 -11.82 -4.85 -1.08
N SER A 81 -12.19 -5.99 -1.65
CA SER A 81 -12.42 -7.21 -0.89
C SER A 81 -11.10 -7.70 -0.28
N SER A 82 -11.10 -7.98 1.01
CA SER A 82 -9.94 -8.56 1.69
C SER A 82 -10.35 -9.77 2.52
N GLY A 83 -9.54 -10.81 2.51
CA GLY A 83 -9.66 -11.93 3.44
C GLY A 83 -8.99 -11.58 4.77
N LYS A 84 -9.46 -12.18 5.85
CA LYS A 84 -8.77 -12.17 7.15
C LYS A 84 -8.36 -13.61 7.43
N LEU A 85 -7.11 -13.98 7.17
CA LEU A 85 -6.58 -15.26 7.66
C LEU A 85 -6.53 -15.20 9.20
N ARG A 86 -7.54 -15.81 9.82
CA ARG A 86 -7.61 -15.95 11.28
C ARG A 86 -6.74 -17.12 11.71
N ARG A 87 -6.02 -16.97 12.81
CA ARG A 87 -5.16 -18.03 13.38
C ARG A 87 -5.94 -19.25 13.89
N TYR A 88 -7.28 -19.18 13.95
CA TYR A 88 -8.14 -20.25 14.44
C TYR A 88 -9.01 -20.80 13.32
N PHE A 89 -9.37 -22.10 13.41
CA PHE A 89 -10.32 -22.77 12.51
C PHE A 89 -11.68 -22.05 12.59
N ASP A 90 -11.97 -21.25 11.56
CA ASP A 90 -13.26 -20.58 11.37
C ASP A 90 -13.77 -20.99 9.98
N MET A 91 -15.06 -21.31 9.85
CA MET A 91 -15.69 -21.59 8.55
C MET A 91 -15.46 -20.48 7.51
N LYS A 92 -15.19 -19.26 7.95
CA LYS A 92 -14.81 -18.13 7.08
C LYS A 92 -13.44 -18.31 6.43
N ASN A 93 -12.59 -19.19 6.90
CA ASN A 93 -11.31 -19.50 6.24
C ASN A 93 -11.49 -20.11 4.84
N PHE A 94 -12.64 -20.73 4.55
CA PHE A 94 -12.97 -21.27 3.23
C PHE A 94 -13.38 -20.17 2.23
N THR A 95 -13.95 -19.07 2.69
CA THR A 95 -14.38 -17.94 1.82
C THR A 95 -13.28 -16.90 1.63
N ASP A 96 -12.29 -16.84 2.52
CA ASP A 96 -11.23 -15.85 2.49
C ASP A 96 -10.32 -15.94 1.24
N PRO A 97 -9.95 -17.12 0.70
CA PRO A 97 -9.21 -17.19 -0.57
C PRO A 97 -9.96 -16.54 -1.73
N PHE A 98 -11.27 -16.77 -1.84
CA PHE A 98 -12.10 -16.15 -2.88
C PHE A 98 -12.19 -14.63 -2.72
N ARG A 99 -12.24 -14.14 -1.48
CA ARG A 99 -12.20 -12.70 -1.18
C ARG A 99 -10.87 -12.08 -1.57
N VAL A 100 -9.75 -12.77 -1.34
CA VAL A 100 -8.41 -12.31 -1.74
C VAL A 100 -8.31 -12.25 -3.25
N VAL A 101 -8.78 -13.29 -3.97
CA VAL A 101 -8.81 -13.30 -5.45
C VAL A 101 -9.68 -12.16 -6.00
N LYS A 102 -10.88 -11.97 -5.44
CA LYS A 102 -11.75 -10.84 -5.80
C LYS A 102 -11.05 -9.50 -5.54
N GLY A 103 -10.42 -9.34 -4.38
CA GLY A 103 -9.66 -8.14 -4.01
C GLY A 103 -8.50 -7.87 -4.96
N PHE A 104 -7.81 -8.92 -5.41
CA PHE A 104 -6.74 -8.81 -6.40
C PHE A 104 -7.24 -8.21 -7.73
N PHE A 105 -8.35 -8.69 -8.29
CA PHE A 105 -8.90 -8.12 -9.52
C PHE A 105 -9.42 -6.70 -9.33
N GLN A 106 -10.01 -6.40 -8.17
CA GLN A 106 -10.44 -5.05 -7.82
C GLN A 106 -9.24 -4.10 -7.68
N ALA A 107 -8.20 -4.50 -6.96
CA ALA A 107 -6.96 -3.74 -6.84
C ALA A 107 -6.32 -3.50 -8.21
N LYS A 108 -6.23 -4.53 -9.05
CA LYS A 108 -5.70 -4.42 -10.42
C LYS A 108 -6.49 -3.41 -11.26
N SER A 109 -7.82 -3.42 -11.17
CA SER A 109 -8.67 -2.44 -11.85
C SER A 109 -8.42 -1.02 -11.36
N GLN A 110 -8.36 -0.83 -10.03
CA GLN A 110 -8.07 0.48 -9.44
C GLN A 110 -6.68 0.99 -9.84
N LEU A 111 -5.65 0.15 -9.75
CA LEU A 111 -4.28 0.54 -10.11
C LEU A 111 -4.15 0.94 -11.59
N LYS A 112 -4.86 0.25 -12.49
CA LYS A 112 -4.91 0.63 -13.91
C LYS A 112 -5.58 1.99 -14.14
N LYS A 113 -6.59 2.36 -13.34
CA LYS A 113 -7.28 3.65 -13.41
C LYS A 113 -6.44 4.76 -12.78
N LEU A 114 -5.89 4.51 -11.60
CA LEU A 114 -5.12 5.48 -10.82
C LEU A 114 -3.75 5.77 -11.42
N LYS A 115 -3.13 4.75 -12.04
CA LYS A 115 -1.78 4.81 -12.64
C LYS A 115 -0.75 5.44 -11.69
N PRO A 116 -0.61 4.92 -10.46
CA PRO A 116 0.35 5.51 -9.52
C PRO A 116 1.78 5.24 -9.97
N ASP A 117 2.68 6.16 -9.61
CA ASP A 117 4.11 6.02 -9.84
C ASP A 117 4.76 5.02 -8.88
N ILE A 118 4.15 4.86 -7.70
CA ILE A 118 4.69 3.99 -6.63
C ILE A 118 3.58 3.60 -5.65
N ILE A 119 3.76 2.44 -5.03
CA ILE A 119 2.91 1.97 -3.93
C ILE A 119 3.77 1.83 -2.68
N PHE A 120 3.23 2.27 -1.55
CA PHE A 120 3.80 2.01 -0.23
C PHE A 120 2.84 1.15 0.59
N SER A 121 3.32 0.00 1.04
CA SER A 121 2.58 -0.97 1.84
C SER A 121 3.13 -1.05 3.25
N LYS A 122 2.28 -0.79 4.24
CA LYS A 122 2.60 -1.02 5.66
C LYS A 122 2.26 -2.44 6.12
N GLY A 123 1.63 -3.23 5.26
CA GLY A 123 1.22 -4.59 5.59
C GLY A 123 -0.24 -4.73 6.00
N GLY A 124 -0.54 -5.86 6.64
CA GLY A 124 -1.91 -6.30 6.86
C GLY A 124 -2.48 -7.06 5.63
N PHE A 125 -3.49 -7.90 5.85
CA PHE A 125 -4.00 -8.79 4.80
C PHE A 125 -4.61 -8.06 3.60
N VAL A 126 -5.12 -6.85 3.79
CA VAL A 126 -5.65 -6.03 2.69
C VAL A 126 -4.55 -5.59 1.71
N SER A 127 -3.31 -5.47 2.15
CA SER A 127 -2.21 -5.07 1.28
C SER A 127 -1.76 -6.19 0.33
N VAL A 128 -1.97 -7.45 0.67
CA VAL A 128 -1.53 -8.60 -0.13
C VAL A 128 -2.09 -8.55 -1.56
N PRO A 129 -3.42 -8.48 -1.79
CA PRO A 129 -3.96 -8.37 -3.14
C PRO A 129 -3.51 -7.11 -3.88
N VAL A 130 -3.27 -5.99 -3.17
CA VAL A 130 -2.78 -4.74 -3.79
C VAL A 130 -1.37 -4.91 -4.31
N VAL A 131 -0.47 -5.44 -3.48
CA VAL A 131 0.95 -5.65 -3.83
C VAL A 131 1.10 -6.67 -4.97
N GLN A 132 0.33 -7.76 -4.93
CA GLN A 132 0.34 -8.76 -6.00
C GLN A 132 -0.21 -8.19 -7.32
N ALA A 133 -1.27 -7.39 -7.27
CA ALA A 133 -1.81 -6.70 -8.43
C ALA A 133 -0.82 -5.69 -9.02
N ALA A 134 -0.09 -4.96 -8.16
CA ALA A 134 0.94 -4.01 -8.56
C ALA A 134 2.06 -4.67 -9.35
N LYS A 135 2.52 -5.85 -8.91
CA LYS A 135 3.51 -6.65 -9.65
C LYS A 135 3.04 -6.94 -11.07
N GLN A 136 1.78 -7.36 -11.24
CA GLN A 136 1.22 -7.67 -12.56
C GLN A 136 1.07 -6.46 -13.49
N VAL A 137 0.91 -5.25 -12.93
CA VAL A 137 0.79 -4.02 -13.72
C VAL A 137 2.10 -3.22 -13.73
N HIS A 138 3.20 -3.82 -13.27
CA HIS A 138 4.55 -3.28 -13.26
C HIS A 138 4.70 -1.94 -12.50
N ILE A 139 3.91 -1.74 -11.45
CA ILE A 139 4.04 -0.58 -10.56
C ILE A 139 5.00 -0.94 -9.42
N PRO A 140 6.04 -0.12 -9.16
CA PRO A 140 6.99 -0.38 -8.08
C PRO A 140 6.32 -0.32 -6.71
N VAL A 141 6.71 -1.25 -5.83
CA VAL A 141 6.16 -1.38 -4.47
C VAL A 141 7.28 -1.31 -3.44
N ILE A 142 7.11 -0.45 -2.45
CA ILE A 142 7.90 -0.44 -1.22
C ILE A 142 7.06 -1.06 -0.11
N ILE A 143 7.58 -2.06 0.57
CA ILE A 143 6.98 -2.65 1.77
C ILE A 143 7.76 -2.20 2.99
N HIS A 144 7.07 -1.87 4.06
CA HIS A 144 7.66 -1.56 5.35
C HIS A 144 7.28 -2.64 6.38
N GLU A 145 8.31 -3.29 6.94
CA GLU A 145 8.16 -4.21 8.07
C GLU A 145 8.67 -3.55 9.35
N SER A 146 7.85 -3.58 10.39
CA SER A 146 8.20 -3.00 11.68
C SER A 146 8.60 -4.02 12.73
N ASP A 147 8.25 -5.28 12.51
CA ASP A 147 8.55 -6.36 13.44
C ASP A 147 9.91 -6.99 13.12
N MET A 148 10.52 -7.66 14.09
CA MET A 148 11.78 -8.38 13.90
C MET A 148 11.66 -9.50 12.87
N THR A 149 10.48 -10.12 12.79
CA THR A 149 10.18 -11.16 11.81
C THR A 149 8.94 -10.77 11.01
N PRO A 150 8.99 -10.88 9.67
CA PRO A 150 7.85 -10.55 8.83
C PRO A 150 6.60 -11.35 9.20
N GLY A 151 5.50 -10.64 9.41
CA GLY A 151 4.18 -11.26 9.55
C GLY A 151 3.75 -11.98 8.27
N LEU A 152 2.75 -12.88 8.36
CA LEU A 152 2.30 -13.70 7.23
C LEU A 152 1.90 -12.85 6.01
N ALA A 153 1.23 -11.72 6.22
CA ALA A 153 0.85 -10.81 5.13
C ALA A 153 2.08 -10.28 4.38
N ASN A 154 3.12 -9.82 5.11
CA ASN A 154 4.34 -9.34 4.51
C ASN A 154 5.14 -10.48 3.85
N LYS A 155 5.19 -11.68 4.44
CA LYS A 155 5.80 -12.86 3.81
C LYS A 155 5.18 -13.15 2.44
N LEU A 156 3.86 -13.02 2.29
CA LEU A 156 3.16 -13.21 1.02
C LEU A 156 3.37 -12.04 0.03
N ALA A 157 3.63 -10.83 0.53
CA ALA A 157 3.81 -9.63 -0.28
C ALA A 157 5.27 -9.40 -0.73
N ILE A 158 6.26 -9.75 0.08
CA ILE A 158 7.70 -9.56 -0.17
C ILE A 158 8.14 -10.03 -1.58
N PRO A 159 7.73 -11.21 -2.09
CA PRO A 159 8.15 -11.65 -3.43
C PRO A 159 7.65 -10.75 -4.58
N ALA A 160 6.73 -9.85 -4.30
CA ALA A 160 6.20 -8.88 -5.27
C ALA A 160 6.72 -7.46 -5.01
N ALA A 161 7.52 -7.24 -3.97
CA ALA A 161 8.06 -5.94 -3.62
C ALA A 161 9.26 -5.57 -4.50
N THR A 162 9.39 -4.27 -4.78
CA THR A 162 10.61 -3.71 -5.38
C THR A 162 11.66 -3.45 -4.31
N LYS A 163 11.21 -3.02 -3.13
CA LYS A 163 12.06 -2.82 -1.94
C LYS A 163 11.31 -3.17 -0.67
N VAL A 164 12.06 -3.67 0.30
CA VAL A 164 11.60 -3.89 1.67
C VAL A 164 12.40 -2.98 2.61
N CYS A 165 11.70 -2.29 3.47
CA CYS A 165 12.27 -1.45 4.52
C CYS A 165 12.00 -2.13 5.86
N CYS A 166 13.02 -2.33 6.65
CA CYS A 166 12.93 -2.91 7.99
C CYS A 166 13.36 -1.89 9.04
N ASN A 167 12.77 -1.97 10.24
CA ASN A 167 13.22 -1.15 11.38
C ASN A 167 14.49 -1.69 12.01
N PHE A 168 14.73 -2.99 11.88
CA PHE A 168 15.88 -3.67 12.46
C PHE A 168 16.80 -4.15 11.35
N PRO A 169 18.13 -3.97 11.47
CA PRO A 169 19.09 -4.60 10.58
C PRO A 169 19.03 -6.12 10.76
N GLU A 170 19.10 -6.86 9.65
CA GLU A 170 19.29 -8.32 9.69
C GLU A 170 20.73 -8.68 10.05
#